data_bc40bd00f31ce5d002fb6d6a9a918ad9
#
_entry.id   bc40bd00f31ce5d002fb6d6a9a918ad9
#
_cell.length_a   1.000
_cell.length_b   1.000
_cell.length_c   1.000
_cell.angle_alpha   90.00
_cell.angle_beta   90.00
_cell.angle_gamma   90.00
#
_symmetry.space_group_name_H-M   'P 1'
#
loop_
_entity.id
_entity.type
_entity.pdbx_description
1 polymer ?
#
loop_
_entity_poly.entity_id
_entity_poly.type
_entity_poly.pdbx_seq_one_letter_code
_entity_poly.pdbx_strand_id
1 'polypeptide(L)'
;RGGLRVGDILSRIFNVKCGYLGVESYSAEKNNQFADKQNELTFARDLSTTSRSYGENILVTDDLIDTGVTLEKTLKWLENYKDFKDKKINFKSAVLYKKEKSNFKSDYIVHNLQDNPWIVFPYELRELISIEDLKKELK
;
A
#
# COMPACT_ATOMS: atom_id res chain seq x y z
N ARG A 1 3.36 -0.57 -3.85
CA ARG A 1 3.28 0.30 -5.06
C ARG A 1 1.85 0.79 -5.33
N GLY A 2 0.82 0.03 -4.94
CA GLY A 2 -0.57 0.32 -5.24
C GLY A 2 -1.05 1.66 -4.67
N GLY A 3 -0.80 1.90 -3.41
CA GLY A 3 -1.18 3.14 -2.72
C GLY A 3 -0.55 4.41 -3.28
N LEU A 4 0.59 4.30 -3.97
CA LEU A 4 1.32 5.42 -4.56
C LEU A 4 0.45 6.25 -5.52
N ARG A 5 -0.32 5.59 -6.39
CA ARG A 5 -1.16 6.26 -7.40
C ARG A 5 -2.35 6.95 -6.76
N VAL A 6 -2.98 6.27 -5.81
CA VAL A 6 -4.10 6.81 -5.04
C VAL A 6 -3.65 8.03 -4.24
N GLY A 7 -2.53 7.92 -3.53
CA GLY A 7 -1.96 9.01 -2.73
C GLY A 7 -1.56 10.22 -3.56
N ASP A 8 -0.89 10.03 -4.71
CA ASP A 8 -0.50 11.13 -5.60
C ASP A 8 -1.73 11.89 -6.12
N ILE A 9 -2.74 11.18 -6.63
CA ILE A 9 -3.95 11.81 -7.15
C ILE A 9 -4.68 12.59 -6.06
N LEU A 10 -4.91 11.99 -4.89
CA LEU A 10 -5.59 12.65 -3.78
C LEU A 10 -4.80 13.86 -3.27
N SER A 11 -3.47 13.78 -3.20
CA SER A 11 -2.63 14.89 -2.78
C SER A 11 -2.77 16.12 -3.69
N ARG A 12 -2.90 15.88 -5.00
CA ARG A 12 -3.13 16.96 -5.99
C ARG A 12 -4.54 17.55 -5.88
N ILE A 13 -5.57 16.69 -5.75
CA ILE A 13 -6.95 17.13 -5.63
C ILE A 13 -7.14 18.01 -4.39
N PHE A 14 -6.59 17.58 -3.25
CA PHE A 14 -6.74 18.30 -1.98
C PHE A 14 -5.64 19.35 -1.73
N ASN A 15 -4.66 19.46 -2.63
CA ASN A 15 -3.49 20.33 -2.47
C ASN A 15 -2.77 20.10 -1.11
N VAL A 16 -2.54 18.86 -0.76
CA VAL A 16 -1.86 18.46 0.48
C VAL A 16 -0.54 17.77 0.21
N LYS A 17 0.32 17.73 1.22
CA LYS A 17 1.62 17.06 1.14
C LYS A 17 1.44 15.55 1.03
N CYS A 18 2.33 14.90 0.28
CA CYS A 18 2.38 13.46 0.11
C CYS A 18 3.74 12.91 0.54
N GLY A 19 3.73 11.74 1.14
CA GLY A 19 4.90 10.96 1.45
C GLY A 19 4.71 9.51 1.00
N TYR A 20 5.79 8.80 0.78
CA TYR A 20 5.78 7.42 0.33
C TYR A 20 6.50 6.52 1.32
N LEU A 21 5.89 5.38 1.63
CA LEU A 21 6.47 4.31 2.42
C LEU A 21 6.58 3.05 1.56
N GLY A 22 7.79 2.56 1.36
CA GLY A 22 8.01 1.26 0.73
C GLY A 22 7.64 0.15 1.71
N VAL A 23 6.70 -0.69 1.32
CA VAL A 23 6.31 -1.90 2.05
C VAL A 23 6.34 -3.06 1.07
N GLU A 24 7.01 -4.14 1.43
CA GLU A 24 7.12 -5.34 0.64
C GLU A 24 6.74 -6.56 1.47
N SER A 25 5.87 -7.41 0.92
CA SER A 25 5.55 -8.70 1.51
C SER A 25 6.44 -9.77 0.88
N TYR A 26 7.22 -10.45 1.69
CA TYR A 26 7.94 -11.65 1.25
C TYR A 26 6.95 -12.82 1.20
N SER A 27 6.56 -13.22 0.00
CA SER A 27 6.00 -14.56 -0.19
C SER A 27 7.19 -15.53 -0.30
N ALA A 28 7.30 -16.45 0.62
CA ALA A 28 8.32 -17.52 0.60
C ALA A 28 7.99 -18.56 -0.48
N GLU A 29 7.96 -18.14 -1.76
CA GLU A 29 7.88 -19.02 -2.91
C GLU A 29 9.16 -18.90 -3.74
N LYS A 30 10.27 -19.40 -3.19
CA LYS A 30 11.41 -19.93 -3.95
C LYS A 30 12.43 -20.51 -2.97
N ASN A 31 12.13 -21.67 -2.43
CA ASN A 31 13.04 -22.78 -2.14
C ASN A 31 12.40 -23.68 -1.08
N ASN A 32 12.08 -24.89 -1.47
CA ASN A 32 11.70 -25.98 -0.58
C ASN A 32 12.70 -26.11 0.56
N GLN A 33 12.32 -25.69 1.76
CA GLN A 33 12.63 -26.22 3.07
C GLN A 33 12.35 -25.19 4.15
N PHE A 34 11.46 -25.57 5.10
CA PHE A 34 10.99 -24.82 6.27
C PHE A 34 9.86 -23.78 6.04
N ALA A 35 8.66 -24.32 5.93
CA ALA A 35 7.37 -23.62 5.95
C ALA A 35 7.01 -23.13 7.37
N ASP A 36 7.62 -22.06 7.89
CA ASP A 36 7.18 -21.44 9.15
C ASP A 36 7.43 -19.92 9.23
N LYS A 37 7.79 -19.24 8.15
CA LYS A 37 7.83 -17.79 8.09
C LYS A 37 6.71 -17.25 7.22
N GLN A 38 5.48 -17.29 7.75
CA GLN A 38 4.32 -16.63 7.16
C GLN A 38 4.52 -15.11 7.16
N ASN A 39 4.55 -14.51 5.94
CA ASN A 39 4.26 -13.09 5.68
C ASN A 39 5.04 -12.07 6.54
N GLU A 40 6.35 -12.13 6.50
CA GLU A 40 7.15 -11.05 7.06
C GLU A 40 7.09 -9.84 6.11
N LEU A 41 6.52 -8.72 6.60
CA LEU A 41 6.54 -7.47 5.85
C LEU A 41 7.83 -6.73 6.13
N THR A 42 8.51 -6.35 5.05
CA THR A 42 9.68 -5.48 5.13
C THR A 42 9.25 -4.04 4.85
N PHE A 43 9.64 -3.16 5.74
CA PHE A 43 9.40 -1.71 5.61
C PHE A 43 10.66 -0.99 5.19
N ALA A 44 10.51 0.05 4.37
CA ALA A 44 11.60 1.00 4.14
C ALA A 44 12.04 1.63 5.47
N ARG A 45 13.30 2.04 5.55
CA ARG A 45 13.85 2.63 6.78
C ARG A 45 13.24 3.98 7.11
N ASP A 46 12.79 4.70 6.09
CA ASP A 46 12.31 6.06 6.20
C ASP A 46 11.16 6.36 5.22
N LEU A 47 10.36 7.38 5.54
CA LEU A 47 9.40 7.94 4.61
C LEU A 47 10.13 8.77 3.55
N SER A 48 9.81 8.55 2.28
CA SER A 48 10.26 9.40 1.18
C SER A 48 9.30 10.58 1.02
N THR A 49 9.76 11.78 1.35
CA THR A 49 8.94 13.00 1.27
C THR A 49 9.82 14.23 1.14
N THR A 50 9.30 15.27 0.51
CA THR A 50 9.91 16.60 0.48
C THR A 50 9.40 17.51 1.61
N SER A 51 8.44 17.03 2.39
CA SER A 51 7.86 17.80 3.49
C SER A 51 8.79 17.81 4.69
N ARG A 52 9.05 19.01 5.24
CA ARG A 52 9.81 19.18 6.50
C ARG A 52 8.98 18.94 7.75
N SER A 53 7.67 18.92 7.64
CA SER A 53 6.74 18.70 8.73
C SER A 53 5.47 18.03 8.24
N TYR A 54 4.88 17.23 9.07
CA TYR A 54 3.59 16.59 8.84
C TYR A 54 2.51 17.29 9.67
N GLY A 55 1.27 17.27 9.19
CA GLY A 55 0.13 17.69 9.97
C GLY A 55 -0.28 16.64 11.00
N GLU A 56 -1.29 16.96 11.79
CA GLU A 56 -1.86 16.04 12.81
C GLU A 56 -2.81 15.01 12.21
N ASN A 57 -3.25 15.18 10.96
CA ASN A 57 -4.13 14.25 10.24
C ASN A 57 -3.38 13.65 9.07
N ILE A 58 -3.24 12.34 9.06
CA ILE A 58 -2.53 11.60 8.02
C ILE A 58 -3.47 10.54 7.44
N LEU A 59 -3.67 10.60 6.12
CA LEU A 59 -4.39 9.60 5.37
C LEU A 59 -3.40 8.61 4.76
N VAL A 60 -3.52 7.35 5.14
CA VAL A 60 -2.77 6.24 4.56
C VAL A 60 -3.60 5.63 3.44
N THR A 61 -3.03 5.56 2.24
CA THR A 61 -3.76 5.07 1.07
C THR A 61 -3.16 3.80 0.51
N ASP A 62 -4.02 2.90 0.05
CA ASP A 62 -3.65 1.72 -0.73
C ASP A 62 -4.68 1.49 -1.84
N ASP A 63 -4.38 0.62 -2.81
CA ASP A 63 -5.32 0.28 -3.87
C ASP A 63 -6.27 -0.85 -3.46
N LEU A 64 -5.76 -1.85 -2.74
CA LEU A 64 -6.51 -3.05 -2.40
C LEU A 64 -6.21 -3.55 -0.97
N ILE A 65 -7.27 -3.83 -0.23
CA ILE A 65 -7.20 -4.66 0.98
C ILE A 65 -7.55 -6.11 0.61
N ASP A 66 -6.54 -6.99 0.59
CA ASP A 66 -6.76 -8.43 0.42
C ASP A 66 -7.04 -9.11 1.78
N THR A 67 -6.08 -9.10 2.68
CA THR A 67 -6.24 -9.59 4.07
C THR A 67 -6.31 -8.47 5.09
N GLY A 68 -5.72 -7.32 4.79
CA GLY A 68 -5.60 -6.16 5.67
C GLY A 68 -4.31 -6.11 6.49
N VAL A 69 -3.52 -7.18 6.49
CA VAL A 69 -2.28 -7.28 7.27
C VAL A 69 -1.28 -6.17 6.92
N THR A 70 -1.16 -5.82 5.64
CA THR A 70 -0.25 -4.76 5.19
C THR A 70 -0.63 -3.42 5.80
N LEU A 71 -1.89 -3.01 5.69
CA LEU A 71 -2.35 -1.74 6.25
C LEU A 71 -2.28 -1.71 7.78
N GLU A 72 -2.68 -2.79 8.45
CA GLU A 72 -2.58 -2.87 9.90
C GLU A 72 -1.15 -2.69 10.39
N LYS A 73 -0.19 -3.40 9.81
CA LYS A 73 1.22 -3.29 10.16
C LYS A 73 1.81 -1.92 9.76
N THR A 74 1.34 -1.35 8.65
CA THR A 74 1.76 -0.01 8.20
C THR A 74 1.32 1.07 9.20
N LEU A 75 0.08 1.02 9.68
CA LEU A 75 -0.40 1.96 10.69
C LEU A 75 0.41 1.84 12.00
N LYS A 76 0.64 0.61 12.48
CA LYS A 76 1.49 0.37 13.67
C LYS A 76 2.93 0.86 13.48
N TRP A 77 3.49 0.70 12.29
CA TRP A 77 4.82 1.21 11.97
C TRP A 77 4.84 2.75 12.02
N LEU A 78 3.84 3.39 11.42
CA LEU A 78 3.71 4.86 11.42
C LEU A 78 3.54 5.43 12.83
N GLU A 79 2.73 4.81 13.68
CA GLU A 79 2.56 5.21 15.09
C GLU A 79 3.89 5.21 15.86
N ASN A 80 4.80 4.30 15.50
CA ASN A 80 6.13 4.19 16.14
C ASN A 80 7.24 4.92 15.35
N TYR A 81 6.90 5.53 14.22
CA TYR A 81 7.89 6.24 13.40
C TYR A 81 8.44 7.47 14.14
N LYS A 82 9.75 7.69 14.01
CA LYS A 82 10.50 8.74 14.76
C LYS A 82 9.85 10.12 14.75
N ASP A 83 9.18 10.49 13.65
CA ASP A 83 8.56 11.81 13.50
C ASP A 83 7.15 11.87 14.08
N PHE A 84 6.54 10.74 14.41
CA PHE A 84 5.14 10.63 14.85
C PHE A 84 4.96 10.10 16.26
N LYS A 85 5.84 9.23 16.77
CA LYS A 85 5.69 8.47 18.01
C LYS A 85 5.38 9.32 19.25
N ASP A 86 5.88 10.55 19.28
CA ASP A 86 5.70 11.47 20.43
C ASP A 86 4.66 12.56 20.13
N LYS A 87 3.86 12.39 19.07
CA LYS A 87 2.85 13.35 18.64
C LYS A 87 1.46 12.73 18.63
N LYS A 88 0.46 13.54 18.87
CA LYS A 88 -0.94 13.12 18.69
C LYS A 88 -1.31 13.20 17.23
N ILE A 89 -1.09 12.11 16.49
CA ILE A 89 -1.44 12.00 15.08
C ILE A 89 -2.72 11.20 14.93
N ASN A 90 -3.64 11.72 14.13
CA ASN A 90 -4.87 11.03 13.72
C ASN A 90 -4.61 10.33 12.39
N PHE A 91 -4.39 9.03 12.43
CA PHE A 91 -4.25 8.22 11.22
C PHE A 91 -5.62 7.75 10.73
N LYS A 92 -5.86 7.90 9.45
CA LYS A 92 -7.00 7.36 8.72
C LYS A 92 -6.51 6.55 7.53
N SER A 93 -7.32 5.59 7.10
CA SER A 93 -7.01 4.76 5.94
C SER A 93 -8.05 4.91 4.83
N ALA A 94 -7.59 4.89 3.58
CA ALA A 94 -8.44 4.92 2.40
C ALA A 94 -7.96 3.92 1.35
N VAL A 95 -8.90 3.16 0.78
CA VAL A 95 -8.62 2.16 -0.25
C VAL A 95 -9.66 2.18 -1.36
N LEU A 96 -9.24 1.81 -2.57
CA LEU A 96 -10.18 1.67 -3.67
C LEU A 96 -11.01 0.40 -3.52
N TYR A 97 -10.38 -0.72 -3.18
CA TYR A 97 -11.05 -2.01 -3.09
C TYR A 97 -10.75 -2.71 -1.77
N LYS A 98 -11.77 -3.37 -1.23
CA LYS A 98 -11.63 -4.26 -0.08
C LYS A 98 -12.28 -5.59 -0.38
N LYS A 99 -11.55 -6.69 -0.21
CA LYS A 99 -12.09 -8.04 -0.31
C LYS A 99 -12.88 -8.42 0.92
N GLU A 100 -13.95 -9.19 0.73
CA GLU A 100 -14.86 -9.62 1.79
C GLU A 100 -14.15 -10.40 2.91
N LYS A 101 -13.17 -11.23 2.54
CA LYS A 101 -12.38 -12.04 3.51
C LYS A 101 -11.57 -11.22 4.51
N SER A 102 -11.37 -9.92 4.25
CA SER A 102 -10.60 -9.07 5.15
C SER A 102 -11.41 -8.57 6.34
N ASN A 103 -10.89 -8.80 7.53
CA ASN A 103 -11.46 -8.25 8.77
C ASN A 103 -10.96 -6.83 9.08
N PHE A 104 -10.00 -6.31 8.30
CA PHE A 104 -9.50 -4.95 8.50
C PHE A 104 -10.58 -3.91 8.18
N LYS A 105 -10.75 -2.95 9.08
CA LYS A 105 -11.72 -1.85 8.91
C LYS A 105 -10.97 -0.60 8.47
N SER A 106 -11.00 -0.32 7.17
CA SER A 106 -10.54 0.96 6.65
C SER A 106 -11.58 2.05 6.87
N ASP A 107 -11.13 3.28 7.10
CA ASP A 107 -12.05 4.42 7.31
C ASP A 107 -12.82 4.79 6.04
N TYR A 108 -12.15 4.67 4.89
CA TYR A 108 -12.75 4.97 3.60
C TYR A 108 -12.51 3.80 2.63
N ILE A 109 -13.60 3.30 2.05
CA ILE A 109 -13.57 2.20 1.07
C ILE A 109 -14.46 2.62 -0.09
N VAL A 110 -13.93 2.60 -1.32
CA VAL A 110 -14.72 2.93 -2.50
C VAL A 110 -15.59 1.76 -2.90
N HIS A 111 -15.01 0.55 -2.99
CA HIS A 111 -15.73 -0.66 -3.39
C HIS A 111 -15.43 -1.83 -2.46
N ASN A 112 -16.49 -2.43 -1.91
CA ASN A 112 -16.41 -3.74 -1.26
C ASN A 112 -16.63 -4.82 -2.31
N LEU A 113 -15.70 -5.76 -2.40
CA LEU A 113 -15.74 -6.87 -3.36
C LEU A 113 -16.32 -8.11 -2.71
N GLN A 114 -17.31 -8.70 -3.36
CA GLN A 114 -17.84 -10.01 -3.03
C GLN A 114 -16.96 -11.09 -3.69
N ASP A 115 -17.01 -12.31 -3.18
CA ASP A 115 -16.38 -13.51 -3.77
C ASP A 115 -14.86 -13.46 -3.92
N ASN A 116 -14.18 -12.51 -3.29
CA ASN A 116 -12.72 -12.38 -3.25
C ASN A 116 -12.02 -12.49 -4.62
N PRO A 117 -12.46 -11.78 -5.66
CA PRO A 117 -11.91 -11.92 -7.00
C PRO A 117 -10.44 -11.55 -7.07
N TRP A 118 -9.73 -12.09 -8.05
CA TRP A 118 -8.42 -11.58 -8.43
C TRP A 118 -8.61 -10.27 -9.21
N ILE A 119 -7.98 -9.20 -8.76
CA ILE A 119 -8.03 -7.89 -9.43
C ILE A 119 -6.71 -7.69 -10.15
N VAL A 120 -6.81 -7.27 -11.41
CA VAL A 120 -5.67 -6.83 -12.22
C VAL A 120 -5.82 -5.33 -12.47
N PHE A 121 -4.94 -4.55 -11.92
CA PHE A 121 -4.95 -3.11 -12.15
C PHE A 121 -4.30 -2.77 -13.50
N PRO A 122 -4.71 -1.68 -14.16
CA PRO A 122 -4.16 -1.30 -15.47
C PRO A 122 -2.62 -1.12 -15.48
N TYR A 123 -2.04 -0.78 -14.34
CA TYR A 123 -0.59 -0.63 -14.20
C TYR A 123 0.14 -1.96 -13.98
N GLU A 124 -0.55 -3.01 -13.54
CA GLU A 124 0.03 -4.35 -13.38
C GLU A 124 0.15 -5.09 -14.70
N LEU A 125 -0.69 -4.77 -15.68
CA LEU A 125 -0.63 -5.37 -17.01
C LEU A 125 0.76 -5.22 -17.65
N ARG A 126 1.46 -4.12 -17.35
CA ARG A 126 2.80 -3.86 -17.87
C ARG A 126 3.92 -4.50 -17.05
N GLU A 127 3.64 -4.95 -15.84
CA GLU A 127 4.62 -5.67 -15.00
C GLU A 127 4.82 -7.12 -15.48
N LEU A 128 3.85 -7.68 -16.20
CA LEU A 128 3.86 -9.04 -16.73
C LEU A 128 4.44 -9.13 -18.16
N ILE A 129 4.65 -8.00 -18.84
CA ILE A 129 5.14 -7.95 -20.22
C ILE A 129 6.65 -7.74 -20.20
N SER A 130 7.39 -8.63 -20.84
CA SER A 130 8.83 -8.48 -21.01
C SER A 130 9.18 -7.26 -21.91
N ILE A 131 10.39 -6.73 -21.77
CA ILE A 131 10.87 -5.65 -22.66
C ILE A 131 10.88 -6.10 -24.13
N GLU A 132 11.11 -7.37 -24.39
CA GLU A 132 11.12 -7.96 -25.73
C GLU A 132 9.72 -8.01 -26.34
N ASP A 133 8.70 -8.30 -25.55
CA ASP A 133 7.31 -8.28 -26.00
C ASP A 133 6.82 -6.85 -26.24
N LEU A 134 7.20 -5.89 -25.38
CA LEU A 134 6.92 -4.47 -25.61
C LEU A 134 7.55 -3.97 -26.92
N LYS A 135 8.76 -4.43 -27.29
CA LYS A 135 9.40 -4.08 -28.56
C LYS A 135 8.66 -4.63 -29.79
N LYS A 136 7.92 -5.74 -29.64
CA LYS A 136 7.10 -6.31 -30.72
C LYS A 136 5.81 -5.52 -30.91
N GLU A 137 5.21 -5.02 -29.83
CA GLU A 137 3.99 -4.20 -29.91
C GLU A 137 4.23 -2.80 -30.49
N LEU A 138 5.47 -2.31 -30.46
CA LEU A 138 5.85 -0.97 -30.97
C LEU A 138 6.29 -0.98 -32.45
N LYS A 139 6.26 -2.14 -33.12
CA LYS A 139 6.54 -2.29 -34.55
C LYS A 139 5.25 -2.45 -35.33
#